data_bd988ab8326cf8f55e508246ba155424
#
_entry.id   bd988ab8326cf8f55e508246ba155424
#
_cell.length_a   1.000
_cell.length_b   1.000
_cell.length_c   1.000
_cell.angle_alpha   90.00
_cell.angle_beta   90.00
_cell.angle_gamma   90.00
#
_symmetry.space_group_name_H-M   'P 1'
#
loop_
_entity.id
_entity.type
_entity.pdbx_description
1 polymer ?
#
loop_
_entity_poly.entity_id
_entity_poly.type
_entity_poly.pdbx_seq_one_letter_code
_entity_poly.pdbx_strand_id
1 'polypeptide(L)'
;MNIRGCRSFLHPWKNSKGEYEIYGRSNIGVISINLPYIALESESIEDFKTKLSDLIDYVSSEQYKVYETIANADVSIAPILYQYGALTRFKSGKIEQAIGNMRASVSIGYMGMAEVVERFGIHYNSKEGHELGLSILKFMNERAIYNKEKYGIALSLYGTPGESLTTKFAKAIKQFPEIPHVNDRDYITNSYHIPVEEEIDAFSKIDFESEFQRYSTGG
;
A
#
# COMPACT_ATOMS: atom_id res chain seq x y z
N MET A 1 11.23 12.68 9.25
CA MET A 1 10.28 11.57 9.11
C MET A 1 8.99 11.99 9.79
N ASN A 2 7.89 12.13 9.04
CA ASN A 2 6.58 12.45 9.59
C ASN A 2 5.81 11.16 9.82
N ILE A 3 5.74 10.70 11.06
CA ILE A 3 4.93 9.54 11.45
C ILE A 3 3.47 9.97 11.51
N ARG A 4 2.59 9.27 10.80
CA ARG A 4 1.15 9.50 10.80
C ARG A 4 0.43 8.19 11.05
N GLY A 5 -0.17 8.06 12.23
CA GLY A 5 -0.81 6.82 12.66
C GLY A 5 0.19 5.75 13.07
N CYS A 6 -0.27 4.51 13.27
CA CYS A 6 0.57 3.47 13.86
C CYS A 6 1.63 2.88 12.93
N ARG A 7 1.52 3.01 11.60
CA ARG A 7 2.52 2.49 10.65
C ARG A 7 2.75 3.38 9.43
N SER A 8 2.02 4.45 9.29
CA SER A 8 2.12 5.33 8.12
C SER A 8 3.18 6.39 8.32
N PHE A 9 4.04 6.56 7.34
CA PHE A 9 5.01 7.65 7.31
C PHE A 9 5.08 8.25 5.90
N LEU A 10 5.46 9.53 5.84
CA LEU A 10 5.67 10.22 4.58
C LEU A 10 7.15 10.39 4.38
N HIS A 11 7.70 9.74 3.35
CA HIS A 11 9.10 9.94 2.96
C HIS A 11 9.38 11.41 2.64
N PRO A 12 10.58 11.91 2.94
CA PRO A 12 11.05 13.17 2.39
C PRO A 12 10.95 13.09 0.87
N TRP A 13 10.36 14.13 0.28
CA TRP A 13 10.13 14.17 -1.14
C TRP A 13 10.80 15.41 -1.74
N LYS A 14 11.33 15.28 -2.94
CA LYS A 14 11.91 16.42 -3.66
C LYS A 14 10.88 17.05 -4.57
N ASN A 15 10.68 18.35 -4.43
CA ASN A 15 9.85 19.13 -5.33
C ASN A 15 10.50 19.27 -6.73
N SER A 16 9.82 19.95 -7.65
CA SER A 16 10.33 20.21 -9.01
C SER A 16 11.64 20.99 -9.07
N LYS A 17 12.06 21.63 -7.94
CA LYS A 17 13.33 22.33 -7.81
C LYS A 17 14.44 21.45 -7.20
N GLY A 18 14.14 20.18 -6.85
CA GLY A 18 15.06 19.29 -6.20
C GLY A 18 15.21 19.50 -4.69
N GLU A 19 14.39 20.36 -4.06
CA GLU A 19 14.39 20.64 -2.63
C GLU A 19 13.53 19.64 -1.87
N TYR A 20 13.93 19.26 -0.65
CA TYR A 20 13.13 18.38 0.19
C TYR A 20 11.92 19.09 0.78
N GLU A 21 10.74 18.59 0.49
CA GLU A 21 9.48 19.03 1.11
C GLU A 21 9.17 18.16 2.33
N ILE A 22 9.19 18.78 3.51
CA ILE A 22 8.96 18.09 4.78
C ILE A 22 7.62 18.52 5.39
N TYR A 23 7.23 19.78 5.19
CA TYR A 23 6.04 20.38 5.77
C TYR A 23 4.85 20.38 4.80
N GLY A 24 3.64 20.44 5.35
CA GLY A 24 2.40 20.52 4.59
C GLY A 24 2.08 19.24 3.79
N ARG A 25 2.70 18.12 4.13
CA ARG A 25 2.44 16.82 3.49
C ARG A 25 1.30 16.09 4.17
N SER A 26 0.51 15.40 3.36
CA SER A 26 -0.63 14.61 3.82
C SER A 26 -0.76 13.33 2.99
N ASN A 27 -1.38 12.30 3.56
CA ASN A 27 -1.91 11.18 2.81
C ASN A 27 -3.42 11.38 2.72
N ILE A 28 -3.97 11.33 1.51
CA ILE A 28 -5.39 11.62 1.24
C ILE A 28 -6.21 10.38 0.88
N GLY A 29 -5.56 9.22 0.75
CA GLY A 29 -6.29 8.00 0.47
C GLY A 29 -5.42 6.75 0.49
N VAL A 30 -6.02 5.64 0.90
CA VAL A 30 -5.45 4.29 0.85
C VAL A 30 -6.49 3.33 0.29
N ILE A 31 -6.11 2.54 -0.71
CA ILE A 31 -6.91 1.39 -1.17
C ILE A 31 -6.05 0.15 -0.95
N SER A 32 -6.57 -0.81 -0.15
CA SER A 32 -5.85 -2.05 0.16
C SER A 32 -6.28 -3.20 -0.73
N ILE A 33 -5.30 -3.89 -1.30
CA ILE A 33 -5.48 -5.04 -2.18
C ILE A 33 -5.46 -6.33 -1.35
N ASN A 34 -6.43 -7.21 -1.60
CA ASN A 34 -6.47 -8.59 -1.11
C ASN A 34 -5.62 -9.45 -2.05
N LEU A 35 -4.32 -9.59 -1.76
CA LEU A 35 -3.41 -10.36 -2.61
C LEU A 35 -3.80 -11.84 -2.73
N PRO A 36 -4.19 -12.55 -1.63
CA PRO A 36 -4.63 -13.94 -1.70
C PRO A 36 -5.81 -14.16 -2.65
N TYR A 37 -6.72 -13.21 -2.76
CA TYR A 37 -7.85 -13.32 -3.69
C TYR A 37 -7.35 -13.45 -5.13
N ILE A 38 -6.43 -12.59 -5.53
CA ILE A 38 -5.84 -12.62 -6.88
C ILE A 38 -5.06 -13.91 -7.10
N ALA A 39 -4.30 -14.35 -6.09
CA ALA A 39 -3.52 -15.58 -6.19
C ALA A 39 -4.40 -16.82 -6.35
N LEU A 40 -5.55 -16.86 -5.67
CA LEU A 40 -6.53 -17.95 -5.79
C LEU A 40 -7.24 -17.98 -7.16
N GLU A 41 -7.41 -16.83 -7.79
CA GLU A 41 -7.92 -16.74 -9.17
C GLU A 41 -6.86 -17.03 -10.24
N SER A 42 -5.59 -17.18 -9.85
CA SER A 42 -4.46 -17.28 -10.78
C SER A 42 -3.99 -18.72 -10.95
N GLU A 43 -3.62 -19.07 -12.19
CA GLU A 43 -3.11 -20.39 -12.55
C GLU A 43 -1.60 -20.51 -12.32
N SER A 44 -0.86 -19.39 -12.41
CA SER A 44 0.59 -19.32 -12.24
C SER A 44 1.02 -17.99 -11.60
N ILE A 45 2.30 -17.89 -11.22
CA ILE A 45 2.90 -16.65 -10.71
C ILE A 45 2.87 -15.54 -11.78
N GLU A 46 3.05 -15.89 -13.03
CA GLU A 46 3.00 -14.96 -14.17
C GLU A 46 1.59 -14.42 -14.38
N ASP A 47 0.58 -15.29 -14.32
CA ASP A 47 -0.84 -14.91 -14.39
C ASP A 47 -1.21 -14.01 -13.19
N PHE A 48 -0.75 -14.37 -11.98
CA PHE A 48 -0.91 -13.54 -10.78
C PHE A 48 -0.32 -12.14 -10.97
N LYS A 49 0.93 -12.05 -11.46
CA LYS A 49 1.58 -10.75 -11.69
C LYS A 49 0.84 -9.91 -12.74
N THR A 50 0.31 -10.55 -13.77
CA THR A 50 -0.49 -9.86 -14.81
C THR A 50 -1.75 -9.26 -14.22
N LYS A 51 -2.56 -10.05 -13.51
CA LYS A 51 -3.78 -9.59 -12.85
C LYS A 51 -3.50 -8.52 -11.78
N LEU A 52 -2.42 -8.71 -11.02
CA LEU A 52 -1.99 -7.74 -10.01
C LEU A 52 -1.60 -6.40 -10.64
N SER A 53 -0.89 -6.44 -11.78
CA SER A 53 -0.53 -5.22 -12.53
C SER A 53 -1.76 -4.45 -12.96
N ASP A 54 -2.73 -5.13 -13.57
CA ASP A 54 -3.98 -4.53 -14.04
C ASP A 54 -4.78 -3.92 -12.87
N LEU A 55 -4.82 -4.62 -11.74
CA LEU A 55 -5.49 -4.11 -10.54
C LEU A 55 -4.77 -2.90 -9.94
N ILE A 56 -3.43 -2.89 -9.90
CA ILE A 56 -2.66 -1.72 -9.44
C ILE A 56 -2.93 -0.52 -10.34
N ASP A 57 -3.00 -0.71 -11.65
CA ASP A 57 -3.33 0.37 -12.58
C ASP A 57 -4.74 0.91 -12.36
N TYR A 58 -5.71 0.01 -12.19
CA TYR A 58 -7.08 0.39 -11.90
C TYR A 58 -7.17 1.17 -10.58
N VAL A 59 -6.61 0.64 -9.49
CA VAL A 59 -6.58 1.30 -8.19
C VAL A 59 -5.91 2.68 -8.27
N SER A 60 -4.80 2.78 -8.99
CA SER A 60 -4.10 4.05 -9.19
C SER A 60 -4.96 5.06 -9.93
N SER A 61 -5.71 4.63 -10.93
CA SER A 61 -6.63 5.50 -11.68
C SER A 61 -7.78 6.01 -10.81
N GLU A 62 -8.34 5.16 -9.95
CA GLU A 62 -9.41 5.56 -9.03
C GLU A 62 -8.90 6.53 -7.96
N GLN A 63 -7.71 6.28 -7.43
CA GLN A 63 -7.08 7.21 -6.48
C GLN A 63 -6.75 8.57 -7.13
N TYR A 64 -6.37 8.58 -8.40
CA TYR A 64 -6.16 9.82 -9.15
C TYR A 64 -7.46 10.63 -9.28
N LYS A 65 -8.59 9.99 -9.55
CA LYS A 65 -9.91 10.66 -9.59
C LYS A 65 -10.28 11.28 -8.23
N VAL A 66 -9.99 10.56 -7.14
CA VAL A 66 -10.19 11.09 -5.77
C VAL A 66 -9.29 12.30 -5.55
N TYR A 67 -8.01 12.21 -5.94
CA TYR A 67 -7.08 13.33 -5.86
C TYR A 67 -7.59 14.55 -6.65
N GLU A 68 -8.01 14.38 -7.91
CA GLU A 68 -8.54 15.45 -8.73
C GLU A 68 -9.80 16.09 -8.11
N THR A 69 -10.68 15.28 -7.55
CA THR A 69 -11.89 15.77 -6.88
C THR A 69 -11.54 16.66 -5.70
N ILE A 70 -10.61 16.23 -4.86
CA ILE A 70 -10.14 17.01 -3.69
C ILE A 70 -9.39 18.26 -4.16
N ALA A 71 -8.49 18.12 -5.13
CA ALA A 71 -7.67 19.22 -5.63
C ALA A 71 -8.52 20.37 -6.20
N ASN A 72 -9.63 20.03 -6.89
CA ASN A 72 -10.53 20.99 -7.51
C ASN A 72 -11.52 21.65 -6.54
N ALA A 73 -11.69 21.12 -5.32
CA ALA A 73 -12.56 21.72 -4.31
C ALA A 73 -12.00 23.04 -3.78
N ASP A 74 -12.88 23.93 -3.29
CA ASP A 74 -12.48 25.19 -2.66
C ASP A 74 -11.93 24.96 -1.26
N VAL A 75 -10.92 25.74 -0.86
CA VAL A 75 -10.28 25.63 0.47
C VAL A 75 -11.26 25.85 1.64
N SER A 76 -12.38 26.50 1.41
CA SER A 76 -13.44 26.73 2.41
C SER A 76 -14.21 25.46 2.79
N ILE A 77 -14.11 24.37 2.02
CA ILE A 77 -14.78 23.12 2.37
C ILE A 77 -14.20 22.48 3.64
N ALA A 78 -12.93 22.75 3.94
CA ALA A 78 -12.26 22.31 5.15
C ALA A 78 -11.38 23.43 5.74
N PRO A 79 -11.99 24.51 6.30
CA PRO A 79 -11.28 25.72 6.66
C PRO A 79 -10.21 25.49 7.73
N ILE A 80 -10.44 24.61 8.69
CA ILE A 80 -9.45 24.27 9.74
C ILE A 80 -8.15 23.76 9.10
N LEU A 81 -8.25 22.93 8.04
CA LEU A 81 -7.09 22.38 7.35
C LEU A 81 -6.40 23.42 6.48
N TYR A 82 -7.16 24.14 5.68
CA TYR A 82 -6.58 24.91 4.59
C TYR A 82 -6.53 26.43 4.84
N GLN A 83 -7.44 26.98 5.66
CA GLN A 83 -7.49 28.43 5.90
C GLN A 83 -6.90 28.84 7.25
N TYR A 84 -7.06 28.01 8.31
CA TYR A 84 -6.69 28.39 9.68
C TYR A 84 -5.37 27.76 10.16
N GLY A 85 -4.65 27.05 9.31
CA GLY A 85 -3.24 26.75 9.56
C GLY A 85 -2.91 25.35 10.04
N ALA A 86 -3.86 24.39 10.00
CA ALA A 86 -3.51 23.01 10.29
C ALA A 86 -2.58 22.41 9.21
N LEU A 87 -2.82 22.68 7.93
CA LEU A 87 -1.93 22.35 6.82
C LEU A 87 -1.42 23.61 6.12
N THR A 88 -2.32 24.56 5.82
CA THR A 88 -1.99 25.80 5.11
C THR A 88 -2.78 26.98 5.67
N ARG A 89 -2.55 28.18 5.11
CA ARG A 89 -3.26 29.43 5.50
C ARG A 89 -3.76 30.17 4.25
N PHE A 90 -4.32 29.46 3.28
CA PHE A 90 -4.90 30.07 2.10
C PHE A 90 -6.25 30.72 2.43
N LYS A 91 -6.43 31.97 2.04
CA LYS A 91 -7.69 32.68 2.27
C LYS A 91 -8.81 32.22 1.32
N SER A 92 -8.47 31.84 0.10
CA SER A 92 -9.39 31.41 -0.94
C SER A 92 -8.65 30.59 -2.01
N GLY A 93 -9.39 29.97 -2.91
CA GLY A 93 -8.87 29.22 -4.02
C GLY A 93 -9.02 27.69 -3.87
N LYS A 94 -8.42 26.94 -4.77
CA LYS A 94 -8.52 25.50 -4.81
C LYS A 94 -7.56 24.83 -3.82
N ILE A 95 -7.95 23.65 -3.33
CA ILE A 95 -7.13 22.80 -2.45
C ILE A 95 -5.86 22.34 -3.18
N GLU A 96 -5.83 22.31 -4.49
CA GLU A 96 -4.62 22.00 -5.28
C GLU A 96 -3.40 22.81 -4.83
N GLN A 97 -3.58 24.08 -4.42
CA GLN A 97 -2.50 24.92 -3.90
C GLN A 97 -1.81 24.29 -2.69
N ALA A 98 -2.55 23.50 -1.89
CA ALA A 98 -2.04 22.83 -0.70
C ALA A 98 -1.45 21.44 -0.98
N ILE A 99 -2.10 20.65 -1.86
CA ILE A 99 -1.79 19.25 -2.07
C ILE A 99 -1.04 18.97 -3.37
N GLY A 100 -1.05 19.91 -4.30
CA GLY A 100 -0.39 19.80 -5.60
C GLY A 100 1.12 19.63 -5.49
N ASN A 101 1.77 19.46 -6.64
CA ASN A 101 3.22 19.24 -6.71
C ASN A 101 3.68 18.06 -5.86
N MET A 102 2.90 16.97 -5.86
CA MET A 102 3.13 15.73 -5.09
C MET A 102 3.23 15.93 -3.55
N ARG A 103 2.70 17.00 -2.98
CA ARG A 103 2.68 17.19 -1.52
C ARG A 103 1.74 16.23 -0.80
N ALA A 104 0.59 15.95 -1.41
CA ALA A 104 -0.27 14.88 -0.93
C ALA A 104 0.11 13.55 -1.58
N SER A 105 0.13 12.49 -0.77
CA SER A 105 0.30 11.12 -1.24
C SER A 105 -1.02 10.38 -1.25
N VAL A 106 -1.11 9.39 -2.13
CA VAL A 106 -2.08 8.31 -2.09
C VAL A 106 -1.33 6.99 -1.97
N SER A 107 -1.92 6.00 -1.33
CA SER A 107 -1.22 4.76 -1.05
C SER A 107 -1.97 3.55 -1.59
N ILE A 108 -1.24 2.64 -2.21
CA ILE A 108 -1.71 1.30 -2.54
C ILE A 108 -1.34 0.41 -1.37
N GLY A 109 -2.32 0.02 -0.58
CA GLY A 109 -2.18 -0.95 0.49
C GLY A 109 -2.20 -2.37 -0.04
N TYR A 110 -1.61 -3.30 0.69
CA TYR A 110 -1.66 -4.72 0.38
C TYR A 110 -1.65 -5.55 1.66
N MET A 111 -2.22 -6.75 1.57
CA MET A 111 -2.29 -7.72 2.66
C MET A 111 -2.19 -9.13 2.11
N GLY A 112 -1.68 -10.05 2.93
CA GLY A 112 -1.70 -11.47 2.63
C GLY A 112 -0.54 -11.94 1.75
N MET A 113 0.66 -11.38 1.87
CA MET A 113 1.83 -11.85 1.11
C MET A 113 2.19 -13.29 1.44
N ALA A 114 2.07 -13.70 2.71
CA ALA A 114 2.32 -15.07 3.11
C ALA A 114 1.37 -16.05 2.42
N GLU A 115 0.08 -15.75 2.42
CA GLU A 115 -0.94 -16.57 1.78
C GLU A 115 -0.75 -16.67 0.24
N VAL A 116 -0.19 -15.64 -0.40
CA VAL A 116 0.16 -15.70 -1.83
C VAL A 116 1.27 -16.71 -2.07
N VAL A 117 2.32 -16.66 -1.28
CA VAL A 117 3.49 -17.56 -1.43
C VAL A 117 3.09 -19.01 -1.16
N GLU A 118 2.32 -19.24 -0.08
CA GLU A 118 1.77 -20.57 0.28
C GLU A 118 0.83 -21.10 -0.83
N ARG A 119 0.04 -20.24 -1.48
CA ARG A 119 -0.84 -20.63 -2.62
C ARG A 119 -0.05 -21.24 -3.77
N PHE A 120 1.18 -20.80 -4.00
CA PHE A 120 2.06 -21.36 -5.03
C PHE A 120 2.92 -22.52 -4.52
N GLY A 121 2.61 -23.08 -3.35
CA GLY A 121 3.24 -24.29 -2.82
C GLY A 121 4.63 -24.07 -2.22
N ILE A 122 4.96 -22.84 -1.88
CA ILE A 122 6.24 -22.47 -1.27
C ILE A 122 5.97 -22.00 0.16
N HIS A 123 6.71 -22.56 1.13
CA HIS A 123 6.57 -22.13 2.52
C HIS A 123 7.12 -20.71 2.71
N TYR A 124 6.28 -19.79 3.26
CA TYR A 124 6.62 -18.37 3.33
C TYR A 124 7.88 -18.09 4.15
N ASN A 125 8.03 -18.76 5.31
CA ASN A 125 9.20 -18.63 6.19
C ASN A 125 10.39 -19.50 5.72
N SER A 126 10.53 -19.72 4.42
CA SER A 126 11.69 -20.34 3.78
C SER A 126 12.49 -19.30 2.98
N LYS A 127 13.69 -19.66 2.56
CA LYS A 127 14.49 -18.81 1.69
C LYS A 127 13.78 -18.54 0.36
N GLU A 128 13.23 -19.56 -0.25
CA GLU A 128 12.49 -19.48 -1.51
C GLU A 128 11.22 -18.64 -1.36
N GLY A 129 10.53 -18.78 -0.22
CA GLY A 129 9.34 -17.99 0.11
C GLY A 129 9.65 -16.52 0.29
N HIS A 130 10.74 -16.21 0.99
CA HIS A 130 11.26 -14.85 1.14
C HIS A 130 11.61 -14.23 -0.21
N GLU A 131 12.36 -14.94 -1.06
CA GLU A 131 12.76 -14.47 -2.39
C GLU A 131 11.55 -14.22 -3.29
N LEU A 132 10.55 -15.11 -3.29
CA LEU A 132 9.31 -14.92 -4.05
C LEU A 132 8.52 -13.71 -3.54
N GLY A 133 8.30 -13.60 -2.23
CA GLY A 133 7.61 -12.47 -1.64
C GLY A 133 8.27 -11.13 -1.97
N LEU A 134 9.59 -11.05 -1.85
CA LEU A 134 10.36 -9.87 -2.25
C LEU A 134 10.23 -9.56 -3.74
N SER A 135 10.24 -10.59 -4.61
CA SER A 135 10.07 -10.37 -6.06
C SER A 135 8.71 -9.78 -6.39
N ILE A 136 7.65 -10.23 -5.70
CA ILE A 136 6.30 -9.70 -5.86
C ILE A 136 6.25 -8.25 -5.38
N LEU A 137 6.82 -7.95 -4.22
CA LEU A 137 6.80 -6.60 -3.68
C LEU A 137 7.61 -5.60 -4.52
N LYS A 138 8.76 -6.02 -5.07
CA LYS A 138 9.53 -5.23 -6.04
C LYS A 138 8.69 -4.91 -7.27
N PHE A 139 8.03 -5.92 -7.84
CA PHE A 139 7.14 -5.75 -8.98
C PHE A 139 6.01 -4.76 -8.69
N MET A 140 5.36 -4.86 -7.52
CA MET A 140 4.34 -3.90 -7.10
C MET A 140 4.90 -2.48 -6.98
N ASN A 141 6.11 -2.33 -6.42
CA ASN A 141 6.75 -1.03 -6.27
C ASN A 141 7.11 -0.41 -7.63
N GLU A 142 7.62 -1.19 -8.57
CA GLU A 142 7.90 -0.74 -9.94
C GLU A 142 6.61 -0.27 -10.63
N ARG A 143 5.51 -0.99 -10.46
CA ARG A 143 4.22 -0.59 -11.02
C ARG A 143 3.66 0.67 -10.35
N ALA A 144 3.85 0.81 -9.04
CA ALA A 144 3.49 2.03 -8.31
C ALA A 144 4.30 3.25 -8.80
N ILE A 145 5.59 3.08 -9.05
CA ILE A 145 6.46 4.13 -9.62
C ILE A 145 5.99 4.52 -11.03
N TYR A 146 5.69 3.56 -11.88
CA TYR A 146 5.14 3.82 -13.21
C TYR A 146 3.86 4.67 -13.15
N ASN A 147 2.92 4.31 -12.27
CA ASN A 147 1.67 5.07 -12.11
C ASN A 147 1.89 6.44 -11.46
N LYS A 148 2.84 6.55 -10.53
CA LYS A 148 3.28 7.85 -9.97
C LYS A 148 3.74 8.81 -11.06
N GLU A 149 4.55 8.35 -12.01
CA GLU A 149 5.02 9.14 -13.14
C GLU A 149 3.88 9.47 -14.10
N LYS A 150 3.04 8.48 -14.43
CA LYS A 150 1.91 8.63 -15.32
C LYS A 150 0.90 9.69 -14.87
N TYR A 151 0.58 9.70 -13.57
CA TYR A 151 -0.44 10.61 -13.01
C TYR A 151 0.15 11.87 -12.36
N GLY A 152 1.45 11.96 -12.17
CA GLY A 152 2.10 13.11 -11.53
C GLY A 152 1.72 13.32 -10.07
N ILE A 153 1.30 12.24 -9.36
CA ILE A 153 0.93 12.25 -7.93
C ILE A 153 1.88 11.42 -7.09
N ALA A 154 2.02 11.73 -5.81
CA ALA A 154 2.84 10.95 -4.89
C ALA A 154 2.12 9.64 -4.53
N LEU A 155 2.36 8.59 -5.33
CA LEU A 155 1.81 7.27 -5.13
C LEU A 155 2.85 6.37 -4.46
N SER A 156 2.44 5.60 -3.44
CA SER A 156 3.34 4.77 -2.64
C SER A 156 2.71 3.42 -2.29
N LEU A 157 3.53 2.41 -2.03
CA LEU A 157 3.06 1.16 -1.43
C LEU A 157 2.94 1.31 0.08
N TYR A 158 1.93 0.67 0.64
CA TYR A 158 1.62 0.69 2.06
C TYR A 158 1.38 -0.72 2.60
N GLY A 159 2.22 -1.17 3.51
CA GLY A 159 2.01 -2.41 4.25
C GLY A 159 0.82 -2.24 5.21
N THR A 160 -0.38 -2.55 4.75
CA THR A 160 -1.62 -2.26 5.49
C THR A 160 -1.66 -3.00 6.83
N PRO A 161 -1.80 -2.29 7.97
CA PRO A 161 -2.16 -2.89 9.24
C PRO A 161 -3.66 -3.22 9.21
N GLY A 162 -4.01 -4.44 8.87
CA GLY A 162 -5.36 -4.79 8.42
C GLY A 162 -6.47 -4.69 9.45
N GLU A 163 -6.16 -4.81 10.76
CA GLU A 163 -7.18 -4.80 11.82
C GLU A 163 -8.42 -5.64 11.42
N SER A 164 -9.61 -5.05 11.41
CA SER A 164 -10.84 -5.73 10.97
C SER A 164 -10.87 -6.08 9.48
N LEU A 165 -10.00 -5.51 8.67
CA LEU A 165 -9.92 -5.81 7.24
C LEU A 165 -9.36 -7.21 6.99
N THR A 166 -8.52 -7.74 7.89
CA THR A 166 -8.00 -9.11 7.83
C THR A 166 -9.12 -10.15 7.74
N THR A 167 -10.14 -10.01 8.61
CA THR A 167 -11.31 -10.88 8.63
C THR A 167 -12.21 -10.68 7.40
N LYS A 168 -12.37 -9.44 6.94
CA LYS A 168 -13.19 -9.18 5.73
C LYS A 168 -12.55 -9.81 4.50
N PHE A 169 -11.25 -9.70 4.35
CA PHE A 169 -10.51 -10.29 3.24
C PHE A 169 -10.49 -11.81 3.32
N ALA A 170 -10.33 -12.39 4.51
CA ALA A 170 -10.46 -13.84 4.71
C ALA A 170 -11.83 -14.35 4.29
N LYS A 171 -12.91 -13.68 4.67
CA LYS A 171 -14.27 -14.06 4.25
C LYS A 171 -14.43 -14.05 2.73
N ALA A 172 -13.83 -13.09 2.04
CA ALA A 172 -13.92 -13.01 0.58
C ALA A 172 -13.23 -14.20 -0.11
N ILE A 173 -12.16 -14.76 0.46
CA ILE A 173 -11.44 -15.89 -0.12
C ILE A 173 -12.00 -17.27 0.28
N LYS A 174 -12.93 -17.34 1.23
CA LYS A 174 -13.62 -18.61 1.60
C LYS A 174 -14.50 -19.18 0.48
N GLN A 175 -14.80 -18.44 -0.56
CA GLN A 175 -15.53 -18.95 -1.73
C GLN A 175 -14.71 -19.91 -2.62
N PHE A 176 -13.37 -19.89 -2.49
CA PHE A 176 -12.48 -20.81 -3.20
C PHE A 176 -12.33 -22.13 -2.44
N PRO A 177 -11.93 -23.22 -3.12
CA PRO A 177 -11.55 -24.46 -2.43
C PRO A 177 -10.52 -24.21 -1.35
N GLU A 178 -10.68 -24.89 -0.21
CA GLU A 178 -9.77 -24.71 0.92
C GLU A 178 -8.36 -25.20 0.60
N ILE A 179 -7.39 -24.36 0.89
CA ILE A 179 -5.96 -24.64 0.78
C ILE A 179 -5.34 -24.31 2.14
N PRO A 180 -4.65 -25.28 2.80
CA PRO A 180 -3.99 -25.06 4.07
C PRO A 180 -3.04 -23.85 4.03
N HIS A 181 -3.02 -23.07 5.09
CA HIS A 181 -2.23 -21.83 5.25
C HIS A 181 -2.60 -20.67 4.32
N VAL A 182 -3.61 -20.85 3.44
CA VAL A 182 -4.05 -19.82 2.50
C VAL A 182 -5.42 -19.26 2.90
N ASN A 183 -6.47 -20.10 2.91
CA ASN A 183 -7.85 -19.68 3.19
C ASN A 183 -8.57 -20.59 4.20
N ASP A 184 -7.84 -21.37 4.97
CA ASP A 184 -8.33 -22.21 6.06
C ASP A 184 -8.61 -21.44 7.36
N ARG A 185 -8.09 -20.19 7.49
CA ARG A 185 -8.26 -19.32 8.67
C ARG A 185 -9.34 -18.27 8.49
N ASP A 186 -9.77 -17.63 9.59
CA ASP A 186 -10.75 -16.53 9.58
C ASP A 186 -10.11 -15.13 9.48
N TYR A 187 -8.83 -15.08 9.23
CA TYR A 187 -8.05 -13.87 8.98
C TYR A 187 -6.98 -14.16 7.93
N ILE A 188 -6.46 -13.10 7.31
CA ILE A 188 -5.24 -13.15 6.50
C ILE A 188 -4.13 -12.37 7.19
N THR A 189 -2.89 -12.72 6.87
CA THR A 189 -1.71 -12.07 7.45
C THR A 189 -1.61 -10.61 7.01
N ASN A 190 -1.21 -9.74 7.94
CA ASN A 190 -0.98 -8.34 7.64
C ASN A 190 0.20 -8.18 6.66
N SER A 191 -0.02 -7.41 5.61
CA SER A 191 1.02 -7.00 4.65
C SER A 191 1.99 -8.14 4.27
N TYR A 192 3.26 -8.00 4.63
CA TYR A 192 4.35 -8.95 4.38
C TYR A 192 4.82 -9.70 5.63
N HIS A 193 4.12 -9.56 6.74
CA HIS A 193 4.56 -10.17 8.00
C HIS A 193 4.54 -11.71 7.93
N ILE A 194 5.43 -12.31 8.72
CA ILE A 194 5.40 -13.75 8.97
C ILE A 194 4.14 -14.07 9.78
N PRO A 195 3.38 -15.12 9.39
CA PRO A 195 2.20 -15.56 10.13
C PRO A 195 2.49 -15.80 11.63
N VAL A 196 1.50 -15.53 12.46
CA VAL A 196 1.67 -15.61 13.93
C VAL A 196 1.82 -17.04 14.46
N GLU A 197 1.45 -18.03 13.66
CA GLU A 197 1.60 -19.44 13.96
C GLU A 197 3.02 -19.97 13.76
N GLU A 198 3.86 -19.21 13.06
CA GLU A 198 5.25 -19.60 12.81
C GLU A 198 6.10 -19.45 14.07
N GLU A 199 6.79 -20.52 14.41
CA GLU A 199 7.77 -20.50 15.50
C GLU A 199 9.06 -19.84 15.02
N ILE A 200 9.18 -18.54 15.22
CA ILE A 200 10.35 -17.74 14.86
C ILE A 200 10.71 -16.80 16.02
N ASP A 201 12.01 -16.66 16.28
CA ASP A 201 12.48 -15.69 17.25
C ASP A 201 12.39 -14.24 16.70
N ALA A 202 12.38 -13.26 17.61
CA ALA A 202 12.17 -11.86 17.26
C ALA A 202 13.26 -11.28 16.34
N PHE A 203 14.50 -11.71 16.47
CA PHE A 203 15.60 -11.21 15.65
C PHE A 203 15.50 -11.75 14.22
N SER A 204 15.31 -13.06 14.08
CA SER A 204 15.10 -13.72 12.79
C SER A 204 13.89 -13.14 12.06
N LYS A 205 12.81 -12.84 12.79
CA LYS A 205 11.63 -12.19 12.22
C LYS A 205 11.93 -10.78 11.71
N ILE A 206 12.66 -9.97 12.48
CA ILE A 206 13.07 -8.62 12.07
C ILE A 206 13.97 -8.69 10.84
N ASP A 207 14.93 -9.59 10.81
CA ASP A 207 15.83 -9.77 9.68
C ASP A 207 15.06 -10.13 8.40
N PHE A 208 14.14 -11.08 8.49
CA PHE A 208 13.26 -11.47 7.38
C PHE A 208 12.42 -10.30 6.87
N GLU A 209 11.75 -9.58 7.76
CA GLU A 209 10.80 -8.53 7.42
C GLU A 209 11.46 -7.22 6.97
N SER A 210 12.69 -6.96 7.41
CA SER A 210 13.40 -5.69 7.15
C SER A 210 13.62 -5.39 5.66
N GLU A 211 13.80 -6.42 4.85
CA GLU A 211 14.01 -6.26 3.42
C GLU A 211 12.74 -5.82 2.69
N PHE A 212 11.57 -6.30 3.14
CA PHE A 212 10.28 -5.90 2.58
C PHE A 212 9.98 -4.43 2.83
N GLN A 213 10.41 -3.91 3.97
CA GLN A 213 10.16 -2.52 4.34
C GLN A 213 10.79 -1.52 3.37
N ARG A 214 11.88 -1.87 2.70
CA ARG A 214 12.53 -1.01 1.69
C ARG A 214 11.61 -0.68 0.51
N TYR A 215 10.64 -1.55 0.21
CA TYR A 215 9.71 -1.39 -0.91
C TYR A 215 8.34 -0.88 -0.47
N SER A 216 8.01 -0.95 0.82
CA SER A 216 6.79 -0.38 1.40
C SER A 216 7.00 1.10 1.70
N THR A 217 7.02 1.91 0.64
CA THR A 217 7.41 3.33 0.70
C THR A 217 6.40 4.26 1.36
N GLY A 218 5.24 3.78 1.73
CA GLY A 218 4.18 4.53 2.42
C GLY A 218 3.93 4.12 3.87
N GLY A 219 4.63 3.09 4.36
CA GLY A 219 4.49 2.59 5.74
C GLY A 219 4.58 1.08 5.85
#